data_42bf3be87f47f1cdc5ff42215c3b8bf2
#
_entry.id   42bf3be87f47f1cdc5ff42215c3b8bf2
#
_cell.length_a   1.000
_cell.length_b   1.000
_cell.length_c   1.000
_cell.angle_alpha   90.00
_cell.angle_beta   90.00
_cell.angle_gamma   90.00
#
_symmetry.space_group_name_H-M   'P 1'
#
loop_
_entity.id
_entity.type
_entity.pdbx_description
1 polymer ?
#
loop_
_entity_poly.entity_id
_entity_poly.type
_entity_poly.pdbx_seq_one_letter_code
_entity_poly.pdbx_strand_id
1 'polypeptide(L)'
;QPASSSVAVVKLDTSLSRTDVKMGETVRLDAVVTNRTTVGQPMTLARLGLPGGLTFQNWQLKELREKGQFAFFETRAREVILYFRDMKPGEIKKLSLDLVATVPGSYTGPASSAYLYYNDTDKSWVAPVSVKITP
;
A
#
# COMPACT_ATOMS: atom_id res chain seq x y z
N GLN A 1 0.86 -14.63 -5.97
CA GLN A 1 1.91 -13.71 -5.52
C GLN A 1 3.21 -14.46 -5.24
N PRO A 2 4.35 -13.79 -5.34
CA PRO A 2 5.60 -14.36 -4.91
C PRO A 2 5.62 -14.61 -3.41
N ALA A 3 6.45 -15.54 -2.97
CA ALA A 3 6.68 -15.75 -1.54
C ALA A 3 7.57 -14.64 -0.99
N SER A 4 7.31 -14.22 0.26
CA SER A 4 8.16 -13.27 0.96
C SER A 4 9.54 -13.88 1.22
N SER A 5 10.59 -13.06 1.10
CA SER A 5 11.93 -13.46 1.49
C SER A 5 12.00 -13.62 3.00
N SER A 6 12.65 -14.69 3.47
CA SER A 6 12.86 -14.91 4.91
C SER A 6 13.78 -13.88 5.55
N VAL A 7 14.58 -13.16 4.74
CA VAL A 7 15.49 -12.11 5.22
C VAL A 7 14.98 -10.71 4.96
N ALA A 8 13.72 -10.57 4.55
CA ALA A 8 13.10 -9.25 4.37
C ALA A 8 13.08 -8.50 5.71
N VAL A 9 13.58 -7.26 5.71
CA VAL A 9 13.71 -6.46 6.92
C VAL A 9 12.47 -5.63 7.23
N VAL A 10 11.61 -5.42 6.24
CA VAL A 10 10.34 -4.71 6.40
C VAL A 10 9.17 -5.62 6.11
N LYS A 11 8.08 -5.43 6.85
CA LYS A 11 6.86 -6.20 6.71
C LYS A 11 5.75 -5.26 6.23
N LEU A 12 4.87 -5.77 5.38
CA LEU A 12 3.69 -5.04 4.91
C LEU A 12 2.43 -5.85 5.22
N ASP A 13 1.42 -5.16 5.71
CA ASP A 13 0.05 -5.69 5.84
C ASP A 13 -0.89 -4.72 5.16
N THR A 14 -1.87 -5.23 4.41
CA THR A 14 -2.90 -4.41 3.76
C THR A 14 -4.27 -5.00 3.99
N SER A 15 -5.28 -4.14 4.04
CA SER A 15 -6.68 -4.58 4.15
C SER A 15 -7.61 -3.50 3.59
N LEU A 16 -8.76 -3.94 3.05
CA LEU A 16 -9.85 -3.05 2.65
C LEU A 16 -10.91 -3.03 3.73
N SER A 17 -11.50 -1.87 3.97
CA SER A 17 -12.57 -1.72 4.97
C SER A 17 -13.84 -2.47 4.59
N ARG A 18 -14.08 -2.66 3.28
CA ARG A 18 -15.24 -3.39 2.75
C ARG A 18 -14.83 -4.14 1.48
N THR A 19 -15.53 -5.25 1.22
CA THR A 19 -15.31 -6.05 0.01
C THR A 19 -16.47 -5.93 -0.97
N ASP A 20 -17.62 -5.40 -0.55
CA ASP A 20 -18.81 -5.16 -1.37
C ASP A 20 -19.19 -3.69 -1.24
N VAL A 21 -19.26 -2.98 -2.34
CA VAL A 21 -19.58 -1.55 -2.35
C VAL A 21 -20.41 -1.21 -3.59
N LYS A 22 -21.09 -0.08 -3.52
CA LYS A 22 -21.80 0.48 -4.67
C LYS A 22 -20.92 1.51 -5.37
N MET A 23 -21.13 1.66 -6.67
CA MET A 23 -20.46 2.70 -7.45
C MET A 23 -20.67 4.06 -6.81
N GLY A 24 -19.62 4.84 -6.67
CA GLY A 24 -19.63 6.16 -6.01
C GLY A 24 -19.29 6.12 -4.53
N GLU A 25 -19.35 4.96 -3.90
CA GLU A 25 -18.97 4.83 -2.49
C GLU A 25 -17.45 4.77 -2.31
N THR A 26 -17.01 5.06 -1.09
CA THR A 26 -15.60 5.06 -0.71
C THR A 26 -15.25 3.82 0.08
N VAL A 27 -14.10 3.24 -0.24
CA VAL A 27 -13.51 2.11 0.48
C VAL A 27 -12.16 2.55 1.01
N ARG A 28 -11.86 2.25 2.27
CA ARG A 28 -10.55 2.57 2.83
C ARG A 28 -9.58 1.41 2.68
N LEU A 29 -8.40 1.70 2.12
CA LEU A 29 -7.27 0.79 2.11
C LEU A 29 -6.37 1.17 3.28
N ASP A 30 -6.19 0.24 4.21
CA ASP A 30 -5.23 0.39 5.32
C ASP A 30 -3.95 -0.35 4.98
N ALA A 31 -2.82 0.29 5.22
CA ALA A 31 -1.51 -0.31 5.01
C ALA A 31 -0.66 -0.09 6.27
N VAL A 32 0.05 -1.13 6.68
CA VAL A 32 0.95 -1.09 7.83
C VAL A 32 2.32 -1.56 7.38
N VAL A 33 3.32 -0.68 7.50
CA VAL A 33 4.71 -0.99 7.14
C VAL A 33 5.52 -1.01 8.43
N THR A 34 6.22 -2.11 8.68
CA THR A 34 6.97 -2.32 9.92
C THR A 34 8.44 -2.60 9.64
N ASN A 35 9.33 -1.87 10.31
CA ASN A 35 10.74 -2.26 10.37
C ASN A 35 10.87 -3.36 11.43
N ARG A 36 11.14 -4.58 10.97
CA ARG A 36 11.20 -5.76 11.84
C ARG A 36 12.53 -5.91 12.57
N THR A 37 13.45 -4.98 12.38
CA THR A 37 14.80 -5.10 12.93
C THR A 37 15.02 -4.17 14.11
N THR A 38 16.11 -4.41 14.84
CA THR A 38 16.52 -3.60 15.99
C THR A 38 17.42 -2.44 15.58
N VAL A 39 17.59 -2.21 14.28
CA VAL A 39 18.39 -1.10 13.74
C VAL A 39 17.54 -0.26 12.79
N GLY A 40 17.92 0.99 12.63
CA GLY A 40 17.26 1.85 11.64
C GLY A 40 17.52 1.36 10.23
N GLN A 41 16.53 1.52 9.34
CA GLN A 41 16.67 1.13 7.95
C GLN A 41 16.61 2.38 7.06
N PRO A 42 17.37 2.39 5.95
CA PRO A 42 17.33 3.51 5.01
C PRO A 42 16.04 3.52 4.21
N MET A 43 16.02 4.23 3.06
CA MET A 43 14.82 4.40 2.26
C MET A 43 14.12 3.07 1.98
N THR A 44 12.82 3.04 2.34
CA THR A 44 11.94 1.89 2.22
C THR A 44 10.81 2.22 1.27
N LEU A 45 10.40 1.25 0.46
CA LEU A 45 9.25 1.38 -0.43
C LEU A 45 8.12 0.48 0.03
N ALA A 46 6.89 0.97 -0.13
CA ALA A 46 5.69 0.16 -0.06
C ALA A 46 4.93 0.33 -1.38
N ARG A 47 4.76 -0.76 -2.11
CA ARG A 47 4.02 -0.77 -3.37
C ARG A 47 2.65 -1.37 -3.09
N LEU A 48 1.62 -0.51 -3.15
CA LEU A 48 0.26 -0.88 -2.82
C LEU A 48 -0.52 -1.18 -4.10
N GLY A 49 -0.89 -2.45 -4.30
CA GLY A 49 -1.71 -2.86 -5.44
C GLY A 49 -3.17 -2.47 -5.21
N LEU A 50 -3.81 -1.94 -6.25
CA LEU A 50 -5.19 -1.47 -6.19
C LEU A 50 -6.07 -2.27 -7.13
N PRO A 51 -7.26 -2.73 -6.68
CA PRO A 51 -8.24 -3.31 -7.59
C PRO A 51 -8.65 -2.31 -8.68
N GLY A 52 -8.86 -2.80 -9.91
CA GLY A 52 -9.04 -1.95 -11.07
C GLY A 52 -10.22 -1.00 -11.04
N GLY A 53 -11.28 -1.32 -10.32
CA GLY A 53 -12.45 -0.46 -10.20
C GLY A 53 -12.38 0.60 -9.09
N LEU A 54 -11.31 0.60 -8.30
CA LEU A 54 -11.10 1.56 -7.22
C LEU A 54 -10.08 2.60 -7.65
N THR A 55 -10.37 3.87 -7.39
CA THR A 55 -9.52 4.99 -7.80
C THR A 55 -8.99 5.72 -6.57
N PHE A 56 -7.69 5.90 -6.50
CA PHE A 56 -7.07 6.71 -5.45
C PHE A 56 -7.33 8.20 -5.71
N GLN A 57 -7.21 9.01 -4.65
CA GLN A 57 -7.40 10.45 -4.72
C GLN A 57 -6.06 11.16 -4.58
N ASN A 58 -5.63 11.81 -5.64
CA ASN A 58 -4.31 12.45 -5.70
C ASN A 58 -4.13 13.53 -4.63
N TRP A 59 -5.20 14.29 -4.34
CA TRP A 59 -5.15 15.33 -3.31
C TRP A 59 -4.86 14.74 -1.93
N GLN A 60 -5.38 13.54 -1.64
CA GLN A 60 -5.14 12.89 -0.35
C GLN A 60 -3.68 12.44 -0.23
N LEU A 61 -3.10 11.91 -1.29
CA LEU A 61 -1.69 11.52 -1.30
C LEU A 61 -0.80 12.74 -1.05
N LYS A 62 -1.10 13.86 -1.67
CA LYS A 62 -0.36 15.11 -1.46
C LYS A 62 -0.49 15.60 -0.03
N GLU A 63 -1.69 15.54 0.54
CA GLU A 63 -1.94 15.95 1.92
C GLU A 63 -1.15 15.09 2.91
N LEU A 64 -1.17 13.76 2.73
CA LEU A 64 -0.43 12.84 3.59
C LEU A 64 1.07 13.07 3.50
N ARG A 65 1.58 13.36 2.30
CA ARG A 65 2.99 13.72 2.12
C ARG A 65 3.34 15.00 2.88
N GLU A 66 2.50 16.01 2.78
CA GLU A 66 2.71 17.29 3.48
C GLU A 66 2.70 17.11 5.00
N LYS A 67 1.90 16.17 5.49
CA LYS A 67 1.86 15.83 6.92
C LYS A 67 3.03 14.95 7.36
N GLY A 68 3.92 14.58 6.45
CA GLY A 68 5.10 13.78 6.77
C GLY A 68 4.84 12.29 6.93
N GLN A 69 3.70 11.78 6.46
CA GLN A 69 3.38 10.35 6.55
C GLN A 69 4.33 9.51 5.70
N PHE A 70 4.81 10.06 4.61
CA PHE A 70 5.86 9.48 3.77
C PHE A 70 6.62 10.62 3.09
N ALA A 71 7.80 10.30 2.53
CA ALA A 71 8.66 11.32 1.94
C ALA A 71 8.15 11.76 0.56
N PHE A 72 7.75 10.81 -0.27
CA PHE A 72 7.15 11.08 -1.57
C PHE A 72 6.41 9.84 -2.08
N PHE A 73 5.72 9.99 -3.20
CA PHE A 73 4.93 8.93 -3.79
C PHE A 73 4.98 8.97 -5.30
N GLU A 74 4.71 7.82 -5.91
CA GLU A 74 4.47 7.68 -7.33
C GLU A 74 3.18 6.91 -7.54
N THR A 75 2.50 7.14 -8.66
CA THR A 75 1.26 6.45 -8.99
C THR A 75 1.39 5.76 -10.34
N ARG A 76 0.77 4.59 -10.43
CA ARG A 76 0.57 3.84 -11.66
C ARG A 76 -0.92 3.56 -11.78
N ALA A 77 -1.35 2.97 -12.89
CA ALA A 77 -2.77 2.70 -13.12
C ALA A 77 -3.41 1.88 -11.99
N ARG A 78 -2.69 0.91 -11.44
CA ARG A 78 -3.21 -0.03 -10.44
C ARG A 78 -2.28 -0.17 -9.24
N GLU A 79 -1.52 0.89 -8.95
CA GLU A 79 -0.53 0.83 -7.89
C GLU A 79 -0.21 2.23 -7.37
N VAL A 80 -0.06 2.35 -6.06
CA VAL A 80 0.51 3.52 -5.41
C VAL A 80 1.80 3.09 -4.75
N ILE A 81 2.90 3.81 -5.01
CA ILE A 81 4.21 3.51 -4.44
C ILE A 81 4.53 4.61 -3.43
N LEU A 82 4.77 4.21 -2.19
CA LEU A 82 5.11 5.13 -1.11
C LEU A 82 6.57 4.96 -0.73
N TYR A 83 7.27 6.08 -0.55
CA TYR A 83 8.69 6.11 -0.18
C TYR A 83 8.82 6.69 1.21
N PHE A 84 9.44 5.93 2.11
CA PHE A 84 9.78 6.36 3.46
C PHE A 84 11.28 6.61 3.50
N ARG A 85 11.70 7.84 3.84
CA ARG A 85 13.11 8.22 3.79
C ARG A 85 13.97 7.34 4.69
N ASP A 86 13.46 7.02 5.88
CA ASP A 86 14.08 6.10 6.81
C ASP A 86 13.01 5.50 7.73
N MET A 87 13.35 4.41 8.40
CA MET A 87 12.51 3.81 9.42
C MET A 87 13.37 3.48 10.64
N LYS A 88 12.92 3.96 11.79
CA LYS A 88 13.59 3.71 13.06
C LYS A 88 13.47 2.23 13.45
N PRO A 89 14.34 1.73 14.37
CA PRO A 89 14.22 0.35 14.84
C PRO A 89 12.80 0.05 15.33
N GLY A 90 12.20 -1.01 14.81
CA GLY A 90 10.85 -1.43 15.21
C GLY A 90 9.73 -0.47 14.83
N GLU A 91 10.00 0.55 14.05
CA GLU A 91 8.99 1.56 13.68
C GLU A 91 7.85 0.95 12.88
N ILE A 92 6.62 1.39 13.19
CA ILE A 92 5.40 0.99 12.49
C ILE A 92 4.78 2.23 11.86
N LYS A 93 4.64 2.22 10.53
CA LYS A 93 3.96 3.27 9.77
C LYS A 93 2.57 2.77 9.40
N LYS A 94 1.53 3.46 9.85
CA LYS A 94 0.14 3.14 9.52
C LYS A 94 -0.41 4.21 8.59
N LEU A 95 -0.98 3.78 7.47
CA LEU A 95 -1.51 4.68 6.45
C LEU A 95 -2.90 4.22 6.04
N SER A 96 -3.76 5.18 5.71
CA SER A 96 -5.09 4.91 5.20
C SER A 96 -5.34 5.76 3.96
N LEU A 97 -5.76 5.12 2.88
CA LEU A 97 -6.13 5.79 1.64
C LEU A 97 -7.60 5.54 1.35
N ASP A 98 -8.34 6.60 1.05
CA ASP A 98 -9.73 6.48 0.62
C ASP A 98 -9.78 6.30 -0.89
N LEU A 99 -10.34 5.17 -1.31
CA LEU A 99 -10.49 4.82 -2.71
C LEU A 99 -11.96 4.92 -3.10
N VAL A 100 -12.23 5.47 -4.28
CA VAL A 100 -13.59 5.64 -4.78
C VAL A 100 -13.92 4.53 -5.75
N ALA A 101 -15.07 3.87 -5.58
CA ALA A 101 -15.56 2.86 -6.50
C ALA A 101 -16.12 3.56 -7.74
N THR A 102 -15.50 3.35 -8.91
CA THR A 102 -15.83 4.09 -10.12
C THR A 102 -16.47 3.24 -11.21
N VAL A 103 -16.17 1.95 -11.28
CA VAL A 103 -16.67 1.08 -12.37
C VAL A 103 -17.19 -0.21 -11.75
N PRO A 104 -18.46 -0.60 -12.02
CA PRO A 104 -19.00 -1.86 -11.53
C PRO A 104 -18.21 -3.07 -12.04
N GLY A 105 -18.12 -4.11 -11.22
CA GLY A 105 -17.43 -5.35 -11.55
C GLY A 105 -16.78 -5.97 -10.31
N SER A 106 -16.18 -7.13 -10.51
CA SER A 106 -15.41 -7.82 -9.49
C SER A 106 -13.94 -7.69 -9.84
N TYR A 107 -13.14 -7.19 -8.91
CA TYR A 107 -11.75 -6.85 -9.17
C TYR A 107 -10.83 -7.43 -8.11
N THR A 108 -9.67 -7.91 -8.55
CA THR A 108 -8.58 -8.29 -7.66
C THR A 108 -7.37 -7.47 -8.08
N GLY A 109 -6.76 -6.79 -7.13
CA GLY A 109 -5.59 -5.97 -7.39
C GLY A 109 -4.33 -6.80 -7.55
N PRO A 110 -3.23 -6.18 -8.00
CA PRO A 110 -1.94 -6.85 -7.92
C PRO A 110 -1.53 -7.03 -6.46
N ALA A 111 -0.65 -8.00 -6.22
CA ALA A 111 -0.07 -8.18 -4.89
C ALA A 111 0.70 -6.91 -4.49
N SER A 112 0.69 -6.63 -3.19
CA SER A 112 1.46 -5.52 -2.62
C SER A 112 2.78 -6.02 -2.08
N SER A 113 3.78 -5.13 -2.03
CA SER A 113 5.11 -5.49 -1.52
C SER A 113 5.75 -4.33 -0.77
N ALA A 114 6.71 -4.66 0.10
CA ALA A 114 7.55 -3.67 0.76
C ALA A 114 9.00 -4.18 0.78
N TYR A 115 9.94 -3.28 0.61
CA TYR A 115 11.36 -3.61 0.55
C TYR A 115 12.21 -2.34 0.69
N LEU A 116 13.50 -2.53 0.91
CA LEU A 116 14.44 -1.42 0.95
C LEU A 116 14.78 -0.99 -0.48
N TYR A 117 14.86 0.31 -0.72
CA TYR A 117 15.22 0.85 -2.03
C TYR A 117 16.51 0.23 -2.57
N TYR A 118 17.48 -0.03 -1.69
CA TYR A 118 18.80 -0.56 -2.08
C TYR A 118 18.83 -2.10 -2.12
N ASN A 119 17.75 -2.78 -1.80
CA ASN A 119 17.69 -4.25 -1.82
C ASN A 119 16.31 -4.71 -2.28
N ASP A 120 16.11 -4.71 -3.59
CA ASP A 120 14.84 -5.09 -4.20
C ASP A 120 14.67 -6.61 -4.37
N THR A 121 15.66 -7.40 -3.93
CA THR A 121 15.56 -8.87 -3.98
C THR A 121 14.86 -9.46 -2.76
N ASP A 122 14.91 -8.79 -1.61
CA ASP A 122 14.35 -9.29 -0.36
C ASP A 122 13.07 -8.53 -0.02
N LYS A 123 11.97 -8.94 -0.66
CA LYS A 123 10.66 -8.29 -0.53
C LYS A 123 9.75 -9.06 0.41
N SER A 124 8.95 -8.32 1.18
CA SER A 124 7.75 -8.84 1.79
C SER A 124 6.59 -8.68 0.84
N TRP A 125 5.82 -9.72 0.63
CA TRP A 125 4.64 -9.72 -0.24
C TRP A 125 3.37 -9.93 0.56
N VAL A 126 2.29 -9.33 0.09
CA VAL A 126 0.95 -9.48 0.66
C VAL A 126 0.00 -9.85 -0.47
N ALA A 127 -0.93 -10.76 -0.18
CA ALA A 127 -1.94 -11.18 -1.13
C ALA A 127 -2.73 -9.96 -1.66
N PRO A 128 -3.15 -10.00 -2.94
CA PRO A 128 -3.99 -8.95 -3.49
C PRO A 128 -5.28 -8.78 -2.72
N VAL A 129 -5.77 -7.55 -2.64
CA VAL A 129 -7.10 -7.27 -2.08
C VAL A 129 -8.13 -7.34 -3.21
N SER A 130 -9.37 -7.73 -2.86
CA SER A 130 -10.45 -7.89 -3.82
C SER A 130 -11.66 -7.08 -3.41
N VAL A 131 -12.42 -6.62 -4.40
CA VAL A 131 -13.65 -5.85 -4.18
C VAL A 131 -14.68 -6.19 -5.24
N LYS A 132 -15.96 -6.18 -4.86
CA LYS A 132 -17.09 -6.27 -5.77
C LYS A 132 -17.81 -4.93 -5.75
N ILE A 133 -17.96 -4.30 -6.91
CA ILE A 133 -18.62 -3.01 -7.08
C ILE A 133 -19.91 -3.24 -7.83
N THR A 134 -21.03 -2.87 -7.23
CA THR A 134 -22.36 -2.95 -7.85
C THR A 134 -22.75 -1.58 -8.41
N PRO A 135 -23.62 -1.56 -9.46
CA PRO A 135 -24.12 -0.29 -10.00
C PRO A 135 -24.84 0.57 -8.98
#